data_2bdae91b393b023bab41ebd25ef15f06
#
_entry.id   2bdae91b393b023bab41ebd25ef15f06
#
_cell.length_a   1.000
_cell.length_b   1.000
_cell.length_c   1.000
_cell.angle_alpha   90.00
_cell.angle_beta   90.00
_cell.angle_gamma   90.00
#
_symmetry.space_group_name_H-M   'P 1'
#
loop_
_entity.id
_entity.type
_entity.pdbx_description
1 polymer ?
#
loop_
_entity_poly.entity_id
_entity_poly.type
_entity_poly.pdbx_seq_one_letter_code
_entity_poly.pdbx_strand_id
1 'polypeptide(L)'
;VYGLGADASNDAAVRRVFEVKGRPSDHPLIVHLSAASHLDAWAANVSSNAKLLADAFWPGPLTLLLERSSSVSPAVTGGRPTVGLRVPDHPVALELLRSFGGGIAGPSANRFGRVSPTTAAHVIADLGDDVDVVLDGGPCRVGVESTIVDLTTDRPVVLRAGGVSVDRLEEVLGCSIGIFVSAEPSTGGARAPGMLEAHYAPNARVVLCAEHEIAEVLIEVLGSATGPVGLLAGSALVGLPEDIVELEPAGPADDY
;
A
#
# COMPACT_ATOMS: atom_id res chain seq x y z
N VAL A 1 -3.49 3.07 -4.77
CA VAL A 1 -4.79 2.68 -4.19
C VAL A 1 -5.43 3.85 -3.44
N TYR A 2 -6.75 3.83 -3.23
CA TYR A 2 -7.44 4.81 -2.39
C TYR A 2 -7.04 4.66 -0.92
N GLY A 3 -6.88 5.80 -0.22
CA GLY A 3 -6.50 5.86 1.19
C GLY A 3 -7.63 6.38 2.08
N LEU A 4 -7.78 5.83 3.29
CA LEU A 4 -8.66 6.34 4.33
C LEU A 4 -7.90 7.38 5.16
N GLY A 5 -8.18 8.66 4.91
CA GLY A 5 -7.44 9.78 5.49
C GLY A 5 -7.99 10.24 6.84
N ALA A 6 -7.09 10.51 7.78
CA ALA A 6 -7.40 11.21 9.04
C ALA A 6 -6.25 12.14 9.43
N ASP A 7 -6.55 13.19 10.19
CA ASP A 7 -5.55 14.06 10.79
C ASP A 7 -4.59 13.27 11.67
N ALA A 8 -3.32 13.18 11.24
CA ALA A 8 -2.30 12.40 11.93
C ALA A 8 -1.88 13.02 13.29
N SER A 9 -2.24 14.27 13.55
CA SER A 9 -2.00 14.95 14.83
C SER A 9 -3.15 14.78 15.83
N ASN A 10 -4.29 14.21 15.39
CA ASN A 10 -5.48 14.01 16.20
C ASN A 10 -5.69 12.52 16.54
N ASP A 11 -5.37 12.13 17.76
CA ASP A 11 -5.49 10.75 18.23
C ASP A 11 -6.90 10.16 18.11
N ALA A 12 -7.94 10.99 18.24
CA ALA A 12 -9.32 10.53 18.10
C ALA A 12 -9.62 10.20 16.64
N ALA A 13 -9.18 11.02 15.69
CA ALA A 13 -9.30 10.76 14.26
C ALA A 13 -8.51 9.52 13.84
N VAL A 14 -7.30 9.34 14.36
CA VAL A 14 -6.47 8.17 14.11
C VAL A 14 -7.14 6.89 14.65
N ARG A 15 -7.67 6.91 15.88
CA ARG A 15 -8.42 5.76 16.45
C ARG A 15 -9.62 5.39 15.60
N ARG A 16 -10.37 6.38 15.09
CA ARG A 16 -11.51 6.13 14.20
C ARG A 16 -11.09 5.37 12.92
N VAL A 17 -9.91 5.63 12.37
CA VAL A 17 -9.38 4.86 11.22
C VAL A 17 -9.25 3.37 11.56
N PHE A 18 -8.74 3.04 12.74
CA PHE A 18 -8.63 1.64 13.18
C PHE A 18 -10.00 0.99 13.37
N GLU A 19 -10.96 1.72 13.97
CA GLU A 19 -12.34 1.26 14.18
C GLU A 19 -13.05 0.98 12.86
N VAL A 20 -13.04 1.95 11.93
CA VAL A 20 -13.65 1.81 10.58
C VAL A 20 -13.08 0.63 9.83
N LYS A 21 -11.78 0.42 9.90
CA LYS A 21 -11.12 -0.69 9.20
C LYS A 21 -11.24 -2.05 9.91
N GLY A 22 -11.58 -2.08 11.19
CA GLY A 22 -11.41 -3.27 12.04
C GLY A 22 -9.94 -3.69 12.17
N ARG A 23 -9.01 -2.70 12.15
CA ARG A 23 -7.56 -2.92 12.16
C ARG A 23 -7.01 -2.87 13.60
N PRO A 24 -6.09 -3.78 14.00
CA PRO A 24 -5.41 -3.67 15.29
C PRO A 24 -4.64 -2.34 15.44
N SER A 25 -4.77 -1.68 16.59
CA SER A 25 -4.21 -0.34 16.84
C SER A 25 -2.68 -0.33 17.01
N ASP A 26 -2.04 -1.47 17.19
CA ASP A 26 -0.59 -1.66 17.23
C ASP A 26 0.06 -1.75 15.85
N HIS A 27 -0.75 -1.73 14.78
CA HIS A 27 -0.27 -1.70 13.40
C HIS A 27 -0.06 -0.26 12.93
N PRO A 28 1.18 0.17 12.60
CA PRO A 28 1.47 1.55 12.24
C PRO A 28 0.72 1.98 10.98
N LEU A 29 0.48 3.28 10.87
CA LEU A 29 -0.08 3.94 9.69
C LEU A 29 1.02 4.74 8.96
N ILE A 30 0.87 4.89 7.65
CA ILE A 30 1.71 5.79 6.84
C ILE A 30 1.11 7.20 6.93
N VAL A 31 1.96 8.19 7.18
CA VAL A 31 1.58 9.61 7.14
C VAL A 31 1.94 10.18 5.77
N HIS A 32 0.96 10.80 5.14
CA HIS A 32 1.13 11.48 3.87
C HIS A 32 1.39 12.97 4.10
N LEU A 33 2.37 13.51 3.38
CA LEU A 33 2.82 14.90 3.44
C LEU A 33 2.59 15.60 2.10
N SER A 34 2.45 16.91 2.09
CA SER A 34 2.28 17.70 0.87
C SER A 34 3.59 17.96 0.12
N ALA A 35 4.75 17.84 0.79
CA ALA A 35 6.08 18.05 0.20
C ALA A 35 7.18 17.39 1.06
N ALA A 36 8.33 17.08 0.42
CA ALA A 36 9.51 16.54 1.11
C ALA A 36 10.10 17.52 2.15
N SER A 37 9.91 18.83 1.98
CA SER A 37 10.35 19.85 2.94
C SER A 37 9.70 19.73 4.33
N HIS A 38 8.64 18.93 4.46
CA HIS A 38 7.99 18.70 5.75
C HIS A 38 8.57 17.49 6.52
N LEU A 39 9.57 16.79 5.98
CA LEU A 39 10.18 15.62 6.62
C LEU A 39 10.64 15.89 8.05
N ASP A 40 11.38 16.98 8.27
CA ASP A 40 11.98 17.30 9.56
C ASP A 40 10.94 17.60 10.69
N ALA A 41 9.69 17.87 10.31
CA ALA A 41 8.60 18.03 11.29
C ALA A 41 8.08 16.68 11.81
N TRP A 42 8.22 15.60 11.02
CA TRP A 42 7.66 14.27 11.31
C TRP A 42 8.71 13.23 11.67
N ALA A 43 9.95 13.42 11.22
CA ALA A 43 11.05 12.51 11.46
C ALA A 43 12.18 13.19 12.23
N ALA A 44 12.85 12.42 13.09
CA ALA A 44 14.14 12.78 13.67
C ALA A 44 15.27 12.25 12.78
N ASN A 45 16.44 12.91 12.82
CA ASN A 45 17.67 12.40 12.20
C ASN A 45 17.53 11.99 10.72
N VAL A 46 16.92 12.86 9.89
CA VAL A 46 16.73 12.59 8.45
C VAL A 46 18.09 12.42 7.76
N SER A 47 18.43 11.19 7.40
CA SER A 47 19.72 10.82 6.79
C SER A 47 19.86 11.35 5.35
N SER A 48 21.10 11.35 4.83
CA SER A 48 21.35 11.67 3.41
C SER A 48 20.64 10.71 2.46
N ASN A 49 20.58 9.41 2.80
CA ASN A 49 19.85 8.41 2.01
C ASN A 49 18.34 8.71 1.97
N ALA A 50 17.75 9.16 3.07
CA ALA A 50 16.34 9.57 3.10
C ALA A 50 16.07 10.76 2.17
N LYS A 51 16.97 11.76 2.15
CA LYS A 51 16.86 12.90 1.25
C LYS A 51 17.03 12.50 -0.21
N LEU A 52 18.03 11.70 -0.54
CA LEU A 52 18.26 11.18 -1.90
C LEU A 52 17.03 10.43 -2.43
N LEU A 53 16.46 9.53 -1.63
CA LEU A 53 15.29 8.76 -2.03
C LEU A 53 14.02 9.64 -2.13
N ALA A 54 13.85 10.61 -1.23
CA ALA A 54 12.76 11.57 -1.31
C ALA A 54 12.85 12.44 -2.57
N ASP A 55 14.04 12.95 -2.89
CA ASP A 55 14.26 13.78 -4.07
C ASP A 55 14.04 13.01 -5.37
N ALA A 56 14.39 11.71 -5.40
CA ALA A 56 14.25 10.89 -6.59
C ALA A 56 12.82 10.36 -6.83
N PHE A 57 12.06 10.08 -5.75
CA PHE A 57 10.80 9.33 -5.85
C PHE A 57 9.58 10.05 -5.27
N TRP A 58 9.70 11.27 -4.79
CA TRP A 58 8.57 12.07 -4.30
C TRP A 58 8.35 13.32 -5.16
N PRO A 59 7.09 13.57 -5.48
CA PRO A 59 5.85 12.80 -5.21
C PRO A 59 5.85 11.44 -5.91
N GLY A 60 5.44 10.36 -5.19
CA GLY A 60 5.45 9.03 -5.82
C GLY A 60 5.12 7.87 -4.89
N PRO A 61 5.29 6.63 -5.39
CA PRO A 61 4.90 5.41 -4.69
C PRO A 61 6.00 4.85 -3.76
N LEU A 62 6.76 5.73 -3.08
CA LEU A 62 7.77 5.36 -2.08
C LEU A 62 7.37 5.84 -0.69
N THR A 63 7.47 4.96 0.30
CA THR A 63 7.35 5.26 1.72
C THR A 63 8.70 5.08 2.40
N LEU A 64 9.15 6.09 3.12
CA LEU A 64 10.36 6.03 3.95
C LEU A 64 9.98 5.77 5.40
N LEU A 65 10.50 4.71 6.00
CA LEU A 65 10.39 4.46 7.43
C LEU A 65 11.60 5.10 8.13
N LEU A 66 11.31 6.06 9.00
CA LEU A 66 12.30 6.89 9.69
C LEU A 66 12.05 6.88 11.20
N GLU A 67 13.04 7.28 12.00
CA GLU A 67 12.80 7.59 13.40
C GLU A 67 11.76 8.71 13.53
N ARG A 68 10.73 8.50 14.35
CA ARG A 68 9.70 9.53 14.52
C ARG A 68 10.20 10.72 15.33
N SER A 69 9.80 11.89 14.95
CA SER A 69 9.92 13.08 15.81
C SER A 69 9.11 12.89 17.10
N SER A 70 9.54 13.53 18.18
CA SER A 70 8.83 13.50 19.47
C SER A 70 7.41 14.10 19.42
N SER A 71 7.12 14.93 18.43
CA SER A 71 5.80 15.52 18.17
C SER A 71 4.80 14.54 17.53
N VAL A 72 5.27 13.43 16.94
CA VAL A 72 4.41 12.44 16.28
C VAL A 72 3.76 11.55 17.33
N SER A 73 2.42 11.46 17.29
CA SER A 73 1.66 10.66 18.24
C SER A 73 1.99 9.17 18.13
N PRO A 74 2.16 8.46 19.27
CA PRO A 74 2.25 7.00 19.29
C PRO A 74 1.04 6.29 18.68
N ALA A 75 -0.13 6.92 18.66
CA ALA A 75 -1.33 6.35 18.06
C ALA A 75 -1.14 6.07 16.55
N VAL A 76 -0.46 6.98 15.83
CA VAL A 76 -0.16 6.79 14.40
C VAL A 76 0.83 5.67 14.15
N THR A 77 1.81 5.52 15.06
CA THR A 77 2.94 4.59 14.88
C THR A 77 2.71 3.23 15.54
N GLY A 78 1.51 2.99 16.14
CA GLY A 78 1.25 1.78 16.91
C GLY A 78 2.22 1.60 18.08
N GLY A 79 2.62 2.72 18.73
CA GLY A 79 3.57 2.76 19.83
C GLY A 79 5.05 2.62 19.42
N ARG A 80 5.37 2.56 18.13
CA ARG A 80 6.74 2.36 17.63
C ARG A 80 7.56 3.65 17.65
N PRO A 81 8.91 3.55 17.74
CA PRO A 81 9.81 4.70 17.65
C PRO A 81 9.99 5.20 16.20
N THR A 82 9.32 4.57 15.23
CA THR A 82 9.47 4.86 13.81
C THR A 82 8.16 5.33 13.19
N VAL A 83 8.23 6.11 12.11
CA VAL A 83 7.08 6.61 11.33
C VAL A 83 7.33 6.38 9.84
N GLY A 84 6.31 5.89 9.13
CA GLY A 84 6.31 5.79 7.67
C GLY A 84 5.80 7.09 7.06
N LEU A 85 6.60 7.72 6.20
CA LEU A 85 6.29 9.00 5.55
C LEU A 85 6.27 8.85 4.03
N ARG A 86 5.34 9.55 3.37
CA ARG A 86 5.22 9.55 1.91
C ARG A 86 4.65 10.89 1.41
N VAL A 87 5.11 11.32 0.23
CA VAL A 87 4.43 12.36 -0.56
C VAL A 87 3.76 11.67 -1.75
N PRO A 88 2.41 11.62 -1.81
CA PRO A 88 1.70 10.97 -2.92
C PRO A 88 1.79 11.79 -4.20
N ASP A 89 1.63 11.17 -5.37
CA ASP A 89 1.69 11.83 -6.69
C ASP A 89 0.32 12.20 -7.27
N HIS A 90 -0.76 11.82 -6.60
CA HIS A 90 -2.11 12.09 -7.10
C HIS A 90 -2.52 13.54 -6.86
N PRO A 91 -2.98 14.30 -7.90
CA PRO A 91 -3.26 15.74 -7.78
C PRO A 91 -4.32 16.05 -6.71
N VAL A 92 -5.40 15.27 -6.61
CA VAL A 92 -6.45 15.47 -5.59
C VAL A 92 -5.88 15.25 -4.18
N ALA A 93 -5.05 14.22 -3.98
CA ALA A 93 -4.43 13.96 -2.69
C ALA A 93 -3.43 15.07 -2.28
N LEU A 94 -2.64 15.55 -3.24
CA LEU A 94 -1.70 16.66 -3.00
C LEU A 94 -2.44 17.96 -2.67
N GLU A 95 -3.53 18.26 -3.35
CA GLU A 95 -4.33 19.46 -3.06
C GLU A 95 -4.99 19.37 -1.70
N LEU A 96 -5.55 18.21 -1.34
CA LEU A 96 -6.06 17.97 0.00
C LEU A 96 -4.98 18.21 1.07
N LEU A 97 -3.78 17.65 0.89
CA LEU A 97 -2.66 17.79 1.82
C LEU A 97 -2.19 19.24 1.94
N ARG A 98 -2.13 19.98 0.83
CA ARG A 98 -1.78 21.41 0.85
C ARG A 98 -2.82 22.25 1.56
N SER A 99 -4.11 22.03 1.26
CA SER A 99 -5.22 22.75 1.88
C SER A 99 -5.36 22.43 3.36
N PHE A 100 -5.08 21.17 3.75
CA PHE A 100 -5.10 20.75 5.15
C PHE A 100 -3.92 21.34 5.95
N GLY A 101 -2.74 21.45 5.35
CA GLY A 101 -1.55 22.06 5.95
C GLY A 101 -0.85 21.19 7.01
N GLY A 102 -1.24 19.93 7.17
CA GLY A 102 -0.69 18.96 8.12
C GLY A 102 -0.38 17.61 7.47
N GLY A 103 -0.02 16.62 8.29
CA GLY A 103 0.12 15.22 7.87
C GLY A 103 -1.21 14.48 7.96
N ILE A 104 -1.51 13.67 6.97
CA ILE A 104 -2.70 12.82 6.93
C ILE A 104 -2.27 11.35 7.08
N ALA A 105 -2.70 10.69 8.16
CA ALA A 105 -2.57 9.24 8.29
C ALA A 105 -3.52 8.58 7.29
N GLY A 106 -2.98 7.73 6.40
CA GLY A 106 -3.75 7.20 5.27
C GLY A 106 -3.39 5.75 4.92
N PRO A 107 -3.92 4.74 5.63
CA PRO A 107 -3.90 3.36 5.14
C PRO A 107 -4.83 3.21 3.93
N SER A 108 -4.77 2.07 3.22
CA SER A 108 -5.74 1.75 2.16
C SER A 108 -7.18 1.79 2.67
N ALA A 109 -8.12 2.25 1.83
CA ALA A 109 -9.52 2.51 2.21
C ALA A 109 -10.42 1.26 2.09
N ASN A 110 -10.00 0.14 2.72
CA ASN A 110 -10.71 -1.14 2.79
C ASN A 110 -10.78 -1.64 4.23
N ARG A 111 -11.69 -2.56 4.53
CA ARG A 111 -11.68 -3.35 5.77
C ARG A 111 -10.37 -4.12 5.88
N PHE A 112 -9.90 -4.30 7.11
CA PHE A 112 -8.61 -4.96 7.37
C PHE A 112 -8.56 -6.37 6.76
N GLY A 113 -7.45 -6.69 6.09
CA GLY A 113 -7.22 -7.98 5.42
C GLY A 113 -7.80 -8.11 4.01
N ARG A 114 -8.72 -7.23 3.58
CA ARG A 114 -9.31 -7.25 2.25
C ARG A 114 -8.40 -6.60 1.20
N VAL A 115 -8.76 -6.78 -0.08
CA VAL A 115 -8.08 -6.17 -1.23
C VAL A 115 -8.23 -4.66 -1.18
N SER A 116 -7.15 -3.94 -1.53
CA SER A 116 -7.14 -2.49 -1.56
C SER A 116 -7.99 -1.91 -2.69
N PRO A 117 -8.76 -0.83 -2.44
CA PRO A 117 -9.63 -0.23 -3.43
C PRO A 117 -8.84 0.58 -4.46
N THR A 118 -9.20 0.43 -5.74
CA THR A 118 -8.61 1.16 -6.87
C THR A 118 -9.54 2.18 -7.49
N THR A 119 -10.81 2.24 -7.04
CA THR A 119 -11.82 3.23 -7.44
C THR A 119 -12.61 3.73 -6.23
N ALA A 120 -13.27 4.89 -6.35
CA ALA A 120 -14.19 5.40 -5.33
C ALA A 120 -15.36 4.42 -5.08
N ALA A 121 -15.85 3.76 -6.12
CA ALA A 121 -16.91 2.75 -6.00
C ALA A 121 -16.49 1.58 -5.10
N HIS A 122 -15.23 1.13 -5.18
CA HIS A 122 -14.71 0.08 -4.29
C HIS A 122 -14.68 0.54 -2.84
N VAL A 123 -14.32 1.81 -2.57
CA VAL A 123 -14.35 2.38 -1.21
C VAL A 123 -15.77 2.38 -0.65
N ILE A 124 -16.73 2.88 -1.44
CA ILE A 124 -18.14 2.94 -1.04
C ILE A 124 -18.70 1.53 -0.79
N ALA A 125 -18.37 0.57 -1.66
CA ALA A 125 -18.82 -0.82 -1.49
C ALA A 125 -18.27 -1.51 -0.24
N ASP A 126 -17.04 -1.17 0.19
CA ASP A 126 -16.41 -1.83 1.34
C ASP A 126 -16.61 -1.09 2.67
N LEU A 127 -16.57 0.23 2.67
CA LEU A 127 -16.66 1.06 3.88
C LEU A 127 -18.04 1.74 4.05
N GLY A 128 -18.77 1.98 2.96
CA GLY A 128 -20.12 2.55 3.00
C GLY A 128 -20.21 3.85 3.79
N ASP A 129 -21.17 3.90 4.70
CA ASP A 129 -21.46 5.07 5.54
C ASP A 129 -20.47 5.28 6.70
N ASP A 130 -19.47 4.40 6.86
CA ASP A 130 -18.44 4.56 7.89
C ASP A 130 -17.42 5.65 7.56
N VAL A 131 -17.43 6.17 6.31
CA VAL A 131 -16.60 7.30 5.85
C VAL A 131 -17.46 8.53 5.63
N ASP A 132 -16.97 9.70 6.08
CA ASP A 132 -17.75 10.94 6.03
C ASP A 132 -17.79 11.53 4.60
N VAL A 133 -16.69 11.41 3.85
CA VAL A 133 -16.54 11.96 2.49
C VAL A 133 -15.65 11.05 1.65
N VAL A 134 -16.03 10.83 0.40
CA VAL A 134 -15.21 10.17 -0.61
C VAL A 134 -14.85 11.19 -1.68
N LEU A 135 -13.55 11.46 -1.86
CA LEU A 135 -13.04 12.27 -2.97
C LEU A 135 -12.74 11.34 -4.13
N ASP A 136 -13.54 11.43 -5.19
CA ASP A 136 -13.33 10.63 -6.39
C ASP A 136 -12.24 11.26 -7.27
N GLY A 137 -11.08 10.61 -7.31
CA GLY A 137 -9.94 10.97 -8.15
C GLY A 137 -9.86 10.14 -9.43
N GLY A 138 -10.87 9.33 -9.72
CA GLY A 138 -10.84 8.35 -10.82
C GLY A 138 -10.11 7.05 -10.45
N PRO A 139 -9.96 6.11 -11.38
CA PRO A 139 -9.26 4.84 -11.17
C PRO A 139 -7.77 5.06 -10.90
N CYS A 140 -7.22 4.25 -10.00
CA CYS A 140 -5.78 4.29 -9.71
C CYS A 140 -4.96 3.81 -10.91
N ARG A 141 -3.93 4.57 -11.30
CA ARG A 141 -3.00 4.18 -12.37
C ARG A 141 -2.15 2.96 -11.94
N VAL A 142 -1.65 2.99 -10.70
CA VAL A 142 -0.87 1.91 -10.09
C VAL A 142 -1.79 1.17 -9.11
N GLY A 143 -2.10 -0.07 -9.35
CA GLY A 143 -3.04 -0.87 -8.54
C GLY A 143 -2.43 -1.44 -7.26
N VAL A 144 -1.15 -1.15 -6.97
CA VAL A 144 -0.42 -1.69 -5.81
C VAL A 144 -0.02 -0.58 -4.83
N GLU A 145 0.35 -0.95 -3.62
CA GLU A 145 0.82 -0.05 -2.58
C GLU A 145 2.22 0.48 -2.86
N SER A 146 2.63 1.48 -2.06
CA SER A 146 3.98 2.03 -2.08
C SER A 146 5.02 1.01 -1.63
N THR A 147 6.20 1.03 -2.24
CA THR A 147 7.39 0.39 -1.68
C THR A 147 7.71 1.02 -0.32
N ILE A 148 8.08 0.22 0.69
CA ILE A 148 8.48 0.72 2.02
C ILE A 148 9.96 0.39 2.23
N VAL A 149 10.75 1.43 2.46
CA VAL A 149 12.18 1.31 2.76
C VAL A 149 12.44 1.75 4.20
N ASP A 150 13.02 0.85 5.00
CA ASP A 150 13.50 1.13 6.35
C ASP A 150 14.89 1.76 6.28
N LEU A 151 15.01 2.98 6.78
CA LEU A 151 16.24 3.77 6.85
C LEU A 151 16.68 4.02 8.31
N THR A 152 16.13 3.26 9.26
CA THR A 152 16.47 3.36 10.69
C THR A 152 17.61 2.44 11.10
N THR A 153 18.13 1.67 10.16
CA THR A 153 19.25 0.74 10.33
C THR A 153 20.45 1.18 9.52
N ASP A 154 21.63 0.64 9.82
CA ASP A 154 22.89 0.99 9.13
C ASP A 154 22.83 0.75 7.61
N ARG A 155 22.03 -0.22 7.18
CA ARG A 155 21.80 -0.51 5.76
C ARG A 155 20.31 -0.34 5.45
N PRO A 156 19.95 0.30 4.34
CA PRO A 156 18.57 0.37 3.88
C PRO A 156 17.98 -1.02 3.65
N VAL A 157 16.70 -1.23 4.04
CA VAL A 157 16.00 -2.51 3.88
C VAL A 157 14.62 -2.27 3.29
N VAL A 158 14.28 -2.95 2.19
CA VAL A 158 12.91 -2.99 1.67
C VAL A 158 12.06 -3.87 2.56
N LEU A 159 11.08 -3.28 3.25
CA LEU A 159 10.12 -4.00 4.11
C LEU A 159 8.92 -4.50 3.32
N ARG A 160 8.54 -3.80 2.26
CA ARG A 160 7.43 -4.14 1.37
C ARG A 160 7.78 -3.73 -0.05
N ALA A 161 7.71 -4.67 -0.99
CA ALA A 161 7.75 -4.36 -2.41
C ALA A 161 6.46 -3.61 -2.83
N GLY A 162 6.58 -2.73 -3.81
CA GLY A 162 5.48 -1.90 -4.32
C GLY A 162 5.86 -1.18 -5.60
N GLY A 163 5.37 0.03 -5.79
CA GLY A 163 5.51 0.79 -7.03
C GLY A 163 6.93 1.28 -7.40
N VAL A 164 7.93 1.09 -6.54
CA VAL A 164 9.35 1.36 -6.87
C VAL A 164 10.13 0.06 -6.75
N SER A 165 10.86 -0.33 -7.82
CA SER A 165 11.66 -1.55 -7.84
C SER A 165 12.94 -1.42 -6.99
N VAL A 166 13.48 -2.57 -6.56
CA VAL A 166 14.74 -2.64 -5.79
C VAL A 166 15.88 -2.06 -6.62
N ASP A 167 15.97 -2.39 -7.90
CA ASP A 167 17.03 -1.93 -8.81
C ASP A 167 17.07 -0.40 -8.89
N ARG A 168 15.91 0.26 -8.96
CA ARG A 168 15.82 1.72 -8.97
C ARG A 168 16.25 2.35 -7.65
N LEU A 169 15.94 1.69 -6.52
CA LEU A 169 16.41 2.14 -5.21
C LEU A 169 17.93 2.03 -5.08
N GLU A 170 18.52 0.92 -5.53
CA GLU A 170 19.96 0.69 -5.52
C GLU A 170 20.72 1.66 -6.43
N GLU A 171 20.15 1.96 -7.62
CA GLU A 171 20.71 2.95 -8.54
C GLU A 171 20.84 4.33 -7.88
N VAL A 172 19.79 4.79 -7.18
CA VAL A 172 19.78 6.10 -6.52
C VAL A 172 20.69 6.12 -5.29
N LEU A 173 20.73 5.03 -4.51
CA LEU A 173 21.55 4.95 -3.30
C LEU A 173 23.03 4.68 -3.58
N GLY A 174 23.36 4.14 -4.76
CA GLY A 174 24.72 3.71 -5.12
C GLY A 174 25.23 2.52 -4.27
N CYS A 175 24.33 1.77 -3.63
CA CYS A 175 24.66 0.60 -2.82
C CYS A 175 23.52 -0.42 -2.84
N SER A 176 23.84 -1.68 -2.51
CA SER A 176 22.82 -2.73 -2.40
C SER A 176 21.91 -2.53 -1.20
N ILE A 177 20.64 -2.86 -1.39
CA ILE A 177 19.57 -2.77 -0.40
C ILE A 177 19.16 -4.15 0.09
N GLY A 178 18.90 -4.29 1.39
CA GLY A 178 18.37 -5.52 1.95
C GLY A 178 16.90 -5.70 1.60
N ILE A 179 16.46 -6.96 1.44
CA ILE A 179 15.04 -7.29 1.32
C ILE A 179 14.64 -8.05 2.58
N PHE A 180 13.61 -7.55 3.27
CA PHE A 180 13.07 -8.25 4.42
C PHE A 180 12.28 -9.46 3.96
N VAL A 181 12.75 -10.66 4.35
CA VAL A 181 12.02 -11.91 4.18
C VAL A 181 11.50 -12.31 5.54
N SER A 182 10.18 -12.39 5.70
CA SER A 182 9.57 -12.90 6.95
C SER A 182 9.92 -14.37 7.10
N ALA A 183 10.75 -14.72 8.07
CA ALA A 183 11.16 -16.10 8.29
C ALA A 183 10.27 -16.84 9.31
N GLU A 184 9.47 -16.11 10.12
CA GLU A 184 8.59 -16.69 11.15
C GLU A 184 7.43 -15.71 11.46
N PRO A 185 6.26 -16.20 11.89
CA PRO A 185 5.23 -15.35 12.49
C PRO A 185 5.82 -14.69 13.74
N SER A 186 6.28 -13.45 13.62
CA SER A 186 6.83 -12.73 14.76
C SER A 186 5.73 -12.46 15.78
N THR A 187 5.94 -12.84 17.04
CA THR A 187 5.09 -12.49 18.20
C THR A 187 5.08 -10.98 18.50
N GLY A 188 5.89 -10.18 17.77
CA GLY A 188 5.87 -8.72 17.79
C GLY A 188 5.19 -8.20 16.53
N GLY A 189 4.11 -7.42 16.67
CA GLY A 189 3.28 -6.89 15.59
C GLY A 189 4.04 -6.32 14.38
N ALA A 190 3.36 -6.17 13.24
CA ALA A 190 3.97 -5.79 11.96
C ALA A 190 4.79 -4.49 12.04
N ARG A 191 6.03 -4.47 11.54
CA ARG A 191 6.92 -3.29 11.53
C ARG A 191 6.42 -2.21 10.58
N ALA A 192 5.69 -2.61 9.53
CA ALA A 192 5.11 -1.73 8.53
C ALA A 192 3.77 -2.32 8.02
N PRO A 193 2.90 -1.50 7.41
CA PRO A 193 1.65 -2.01 6.81
C PRO A 193 1.92 -3.03 5.70
N GLY A 194 1.13 -4.12 5.64
CA GLY A 194 1.21 -5.12 4.58
C GLY A 194 2.23 -6.25 4.81
N MET A 195 2.79 -6.39 6.03
CA MET A 195 3.75 -7.45 6.37
C MET A 195 3.11 -8.71 6.98
N LEU A 196 1.79 -8.83 6.97
CA LEU A 196 1.10 -10.01 7.49
C LEU A 196 0.99 -11.09 6.43
N GLU A 197 1.06 -12.36 6.85
CA GLU A 197 0.94 -13.54 6.00
C GLU A 197 -0.41 -13.61 5.25
N ALA A 198 -1.50 -13.20 5.90
CA ALA A 198 -2.84 -13.09 5.32
C ALA A 198 -3.22 -11.61 5.14
N HIS A 199 -2.68 -10.97 4.11
CA HIS A 199 -3.03 -9.60 3.72
C HIS A 199 -3.45 -9.58 2.25
N TYR A 200 -4.33 -8.64 1.88
CA TYR A 200 -4.86 -8.53 0.51
C TYR A 200 -5.64 -9.77 0.01
N ALA A 201 -6.29 -10.47 0.94
CA ALA A 201 -7.05 -11.66 0.59
C ALA A 201 -8.37 -11.29 -0.14
N PRO A 202 -8.57 -11.68 -1.41
CA PRO A 202 -9.84 -11.51 -2.10
C PRO A 202 -10.89 -12.47 -1.53
N ASN A 203 -12.18 -12.13 -1.69
CA ASN A 203 -13.27 -13.06 -1.37
C ASN A 203 -13.31 -14.23 -2.36
N ALA A 204 -12.80 -14.03 -3.58
CA ALA A 204 -12.70 -15.07 -4.59
C ALA A 204 -11.55 -16.06 -4.24
N ARG A 205 -11.77 -17.34 -4.50
CA ARG A 205 -10.69 -18.33 -4.48
C ARG A 205 -9.73 -18.02 -5.65
N VAL A 206 -8.46 -17.82 -5.35
CA VAL A 206 -7.41 -17.63 -6.36
C VAL A 206 -6.67 -18.95 -6.54
N VAL A 207 -6.52 -19.37 -7.79
CA VAL A 207 -5.72 -20.54 -8.19
C VAL A 207 -4.61 -20.06 -9.10
N LEU A 208 -3.36 -20.35 -8.74
CA LEU A 208 -2.19 -20.08 -9.58
C LEU A 208 -1.80 -21.35 -10.31
N CYS A 209 -1.56 -21.24 -11.61
CA CYS A 209 -1.06 -22.35 -12.41
C CYS A 209 -0.09 -21.83 -13.48
N ALA A 210 0.73 -22.73 -14.04
CA ALA A 210 1.54 -22.40 -15.19
C ALA A 210 0.67 -22.27 -16.46
N GLU A 211 1.12 -21.48 -17.44
CA GLU A 211 0.35 -21.20 -18.66
C GLU A 211 -0.09 -22.47 -19.40
N HIS A 212 0.76 -23.49 -19.43
CA HIS A 212 0.45 -24.77 -20.08
C HIS A 212 -0.57 -25.64 -19.31
N GLU A 213 -0.84 -25.33 -18.05
CA GLU A 213 -1.81 -26.03 -17.18
C GLU A 213 -3.19 -25.37 -17.18
N ILE A 214 -3.31 -24.17 -17.75
CA ILE A 214 -4.54 -23.34 -17.66
C ILE A 214 -5.78 -24.14 -18.08
N ALA A 215 -5.71 -24.89 -19.19
CA ALA A 215 -6.87 -25.63 -19.71
C ALA A 215 -7.37 -26.71 -18.73
N GLU A 216 -6.44 -27.46 -18.11
CA GLU A 216 -6.76 -28.51 -17.15
C GLU A 216 -7.32 -27.92 -15.85
N VAL A 217 -6.66 -26.88 -15.34
CA VAL A 217 -7.08 -26.16 -14.12
C VAL A 217 -8.45 -25.49 -14.30
N LEU A 218 -8.72 -24.91 -15.49
CA LEU A 218 -10.03 -24.32 -15.78
C LEU A 218 -11.16 -25.33 -15.75
N ILE A 219 -10.95 -26.54 -16.31
CA ILE A 219 -11.94 -27.62 -16.27
C ILE A 219 -12.26 -27.99 -14.82
N GLU A 220 -11.25 -28.13 -13.96
CA GLU A 220 -11.43 -28.44 -12.54
C GLU A 220 -12.17 -27.31 -11.80
N VAL A 221 -11.75 -26.06 -12.02
CA VAL A 221 -12.34 -24.88 -11.38
C VAL A 221 -13.78 -24.70 -11.81
N LEU A 222 -14.10 -24.77 -13.09
CA LEU A 222 -15.46 -24.66 -13.62
C LEU A 222 -16.37 -25.79 -13.10
N GLY A 223 -15.84 -26.99 -12.95
CA GLY A 223 -16.60 -28.13 -12.40
C GLY A 223 -17.01 -27.95 -10.93
N SER A 224 -16.35 -27.06 -10.18
CA SER A 224 -16.60 -26.81 -8.76
C SER A 224 -17.10 -25.39 -8.45
N ALA A 225 -17.02 -24.48 -9.41
CA ALA A 225 -17.41 -23.07 -9.23
C ALA A 225 -18.93 -22.92 -9.11
N THR A 226 -19.38 -22.07 -8.17
CA THR A 226 -20.78 -21.69 -7.97
C THR A 226 -21.08 -20.28 -8.47
N GLY A 227 -20.11 -19.61 -9.07
CA GLY A 227 -20.18 -18.23 -9.57
C GLY A 227 -19.24 -18.02 -10.76
N PRO A 228 -19.14 -16.77 -11.26
CA PRO A 228 -18.30 -16.46 -12.41
C PRO A 228 -16.83 -16.76 -12.12
N VAL A 229 -16.14 -17.30 -13.12
CA VAL A 229 -14.69 -17.59 -13.07
C VAL A 229 -13.97 -16.50 -13.85
N GLY A 230 -13.04 -15.79 -13.18
CA GLY A 230 -12.14 -14.84 -13.83
C GLY A 230 -10.82 -15.50 -14.21
N LEU A 231 -10.32 -15.23 -15.40
CA LEU A 231 -9.03 -15.67 -15.88
C LEU A 231 -8.12 -14.47 -16.13
N LEU A 232 -6.94 -14.48 -15.51
CA LEU A 232 -5.86 -13.53 -15.76
C LEU A 232 -4.68 -14.29 -16.37
N ALA A 233 -4.40 -14.07 -17.66
CA ALA A 233 -3.30 -14.71 -18.38
C ALA A 233 -2.39 -13.68 -19.04
N GLY A 234 -1.11 -14.01 -19.19
CA GLY A 234 -0.12 -13.15 -19.85
C GLY A 234 -0.25 -13.09 -21.39
N SER A 235 -1.02 -14.01 -21.98
CA SER A 235 -1.30 -14.07 -23.42
C SER A 235 -2.79 -14.28 -23.66
N ALA A 236 -3.30 -13.78 -24.80
CA ALA A 236 -4.68 -14.01 -25.21
C ALA A 236 -4.92 -15.50 -25.46
N LEU A 237 -5.94 -16.05 -24.80
CA LEU A 237 -6.33 -17.46 -25.00
C LEU A 237 -7.52 -17.54 -25.94
N VAL A 238 -7.48 -18.50 -26.85
CA VAL A 238 -8.55 -18.69 -27.87
C VAL A 238 -9.43 -19.86 -27.45
N GLY A 239 -10.75 -19.71 -27.58
CA GLY A 239 -11.70 -20.78 -27.33
C GLY A 239 -12.08 -21.00 -25.88
N LEU A 240 -12.02 -19.93 -25.07
CA LEU A 240 -12.51 -19.96 -23.70
C LEU A 240 -14.02 -20.19 -23.64
N PRO A 241 -14.54 -20.92 -22.62
CA PRO A 241 -15.98 -21.03 -22.36
C PRO A 241 -16.63 -19.67 -22.13
N GLU A 242 -17.91 -19.52 -22.51
CA GLU A 242 -18.68 -18.26 -22.36
C GLU A 242 -18.82 -17.79 -20.89
N ASP A 243 -18.71 -18.70 -19.93
CA ASP A 243 -18.82 -18.43 -18.50
C ASP A 243 -17.54 -17.86 -17.88
N ILE A 244 -16.48 -17.67 -18.67
CA ILE A 244 -15.21 -17.12 -18.22
C ILE A 244 -15.15 -15.63 -18.52
N VAL A 245 -14.83 -14.84 -17.49
CA VAL A 245 -14.49 -13.42 -17.62
C VAL A 245 -12.98 -13.31 -17.80
N GLU A 246 -12.53 -12.99 -19.01
CA GLU A 246 -11.12 -12.68 -19.23
C GLU A 246 -10.78 -11.33 -18.58
N LEU A 247 -9.77 -11.32 -17.73
CA LEU A 247 -9.29 -10.13 -17.05
C LEU A 247 -8.04 -9.64 -17.78
N GLU A 248 -8.04 -8.36 -18.14
CA GLU A 248 -6.84 -7.75 -18.73
C GLU A 248 -5.74 -7.66 -17.66
N PRO A 249 -4.52 -8.16 -17.93
CA PRO A 249 -3.40 -7.94 -17.04
C PRO A 249 -3.09 -6.44 -16.97
N ALA A 250 -2.64 -5.98 -15.81
CA ALA A 250 -2.04 -4.66 -15.72
C ALA A 250 -0.87 -4.56 -16.74
N GLY A 251 -0.68 -3.39 -17.34
CA GLY A 251 0.41 -3.15 -18.27
C GLY A 251 1.78 -3.48 -17.66
N PRO A 252 2.85 -3.52 -18.46
CA PRO A 252 4.19 -3.82 -17.98
C PRO A 252 4.61 -2.86 -16.86
N ALA A 253 5.43 -3.35 -15.94
CA ALA A 253 5.86 -2.58 -14.75
C ALA A 253 6.58 -1.26 -15.08
N ASP A 254 7.07 -1.11 -16.30
CA ASP A 254 7.74 0.10 -16.78
C ASP A 254 6.78 1.27 -17.08
N ASP A 255 5.48 1.02 -17.10
CA ASP A 255 4.43 2.04 -17.27
C ASP A 255 3.96 2.68 -15.93
N TYR A 256 4.61 2.31 -14.81
CA TYR A 256 4.27 2.78 -13.46
C TYR A 256 5.31 3.72 -12.85
#